data_4c25bcf47d8c31d364c704ecf7ca5c41
#
_entry.id   4c25bcf47d8c31d364c704ecf7ca5c41
#
_cell.length_a   1.000
_cell.length_b   1.000
_cell.length_c   1.000
_cell.angle_alpha   90.00
_cell.angle_beta   90.00
_cell.angle_gamma   90.00
#
_symmetry.space_group_name_H-M   'P 1'
#
loop_
_entity.id
_entity.type
_entity.pdbx_description
1 polymer ?
#
loop_
_entity_poly.entity_id
_entity_poly.type
_entity_poly.pdbx_seq_one_letter_code
_entity_poly.pdbx_strand_id
1 'polypeptide(L)'
;MIEAARRLPRKVFLPYPDAKKLAEDPFPALQSWLTEIERSNRGQRFLLCLDEYERLDEVVKATNSRAPLNFIRNLLQHHQKWILLFSGSRELSELEDYWSDYLINTRALRMTYLQESEARDLISNPVENFTNIYELTAVNEIIRLTRCQPFLVQLVCYELVELLNGDIRRNQGNADTVKATAQNVEEIIPQVLEVGVQYFRELWRSLAESDRNLLRRLIQGETPTPQDKGVVRKLVRKEILTVEGDAFQVPLVQKYVEQVLEEE
;
A
#
# COMPACT_ATOMS: atom_id res chain seq x y z
N MET A 1 -4.81 -20.60 5.13
CA MET A 1 -6.19 -21.06 5.44
C MET A 1 -6.24 -22.07 6.59
N ILE A 2 -5.44 -23.15 6.62
CA ILE A 2 -5.43 -24.12 7.73
C ILE A 2 -5.05 -23.47 9.07
N GLU A 3 -4.08 -22.56 9.07
CA GLU A 3 -3.64 -21.85 10.27
C GLU A 3 -4.67 -20.80 10.75
N ALA A 4 -5.36 -20.14 9.82
CA ALA A 4 -6.47 -19.24 10.15
C ALA A 4 -7.62 -19.99 10.82
N ALA A 5 -7.91 -21.21 10.39
CA ALA A 5 -8.95 -22.06 10.99
C ALA A 5 -8.66 -22.39 12.48
N ARG A 6 -7.39 -22.46 12.87
CA ARG A 6 -6.97 -22.71 14.26
C ARG A 6 -7.18 -21.54 15.22
N ARG A 7 -7.29 -20.31 14.69
CA ARG A 7 -7.39 -19.07 15.47
C ARG A 7 -8.81 -18.54 15.65
N LEU A 8 -9.80 -19.17 15.02
CA LEU A 8 -11.19 -18.70 15.09
C LEU A 8 -11.87 -19.07 16.42
N PRO A 9 -12.80 -18.21 16.90
CA PRO A 9 -13.53 -18.51 18.10
C PRO A 9 -14.36 -19.80 17.98
N ARG A 10 -14.49 -20.57 19.07
CA ARG A 10 -15.14 -21.90 19.15
C ARG A 10 -16.59 -21.99 18.61
N LYS A 11 -17.17 -20.87 18.15
CA LYS A 11 -18.53 -20.81 17.62
C LYS A 11 -18.63 -21.18 16.12
N VAL A 12 -17.51 -21.31 15.43
CA VAL A 12 -17.47 -21.63 14.00
C VAL A 12 -16.75 -22.98 13.84
N PHE A 13 -17.45 -23.94 13.27
CA PHE A 13 -16.86 -25.23 12.94
C PHE A 13 -16.19 -25.14 11.58
N LEU A 14 -14.86 -25.28 11.56
CA LEU A 14 -14.08 -25.39 10.33
C LEU A 14 -13.49 -26.80 10.23
N PRO A 15 -14.03 -27.65 9.34
CA PRO A 15 -13.45 -28.93 9.07
C PRO A 15 -12.03 -28.77 8.51
N TYR A 16 -11.15 -29.74 8.77
CA TYR A 16 -9.83 -29.74 8.16
C TYR A 16 -9.94 -30.18 6.69
N PRO A 17 -9.27 -29.50 5.77
CA PRO A 17 -9.25 -29.94 4.39
C PRO A 17 -8.42 -31.24 4.26
N ASP A 18 -8.81 -32.10 3.32
CA ASP A 18 -8.09 -33.35 3.02
C ASP A 18 -6.74 -33.04 2.37
N ALA A 19 -5.65 -33.29 3.11
CA ALA A 19 -4.30 -32.98 2.67
C ALA A 19 -3.88 -33.77 1.41
N LYS A 20 -4.36 -35.03 1.23
CA LYS A 20 -4.06 -35.82 0.04
C LYS A 20 -4.74 -35.22 -1.18
N LYS A 21 -6.04 -34.93 -1.09
CA LYS A 21 -6.78 -34.28 -2.18
C LYS A 21 -6.21 -32.93 -2.56
N LEU A 22 -5.77 -32.14 -1.56
CA LEU A 22 -5.11 -30.85 -1.80
C LEU A 22 -3.79 -31.00 -2.57
N ALA A 23 -3.04 -32.08 -2.31
CA ALA A 23 -1.79 -32.35 -3.02
C ALA A 23 -2.01 -32.85 -4.45
N GLU A 24 -3.09 -33.64 -4.68
CA GLU A 24 -3.43 -34.22 -5.99
C GLU A 24 -4.09 -33.16 -6.90
N ASP A 25 -5.14 -32.48 -6.42
CA ASP A 25 -5.87 -31.45 -7.16
C ASP A 25 -6.40 -30.39 -6.18
N PRO A 26 -5.67 -29.27 -6.01
CA PRO A 26 -5.96 -28.30 -4.96
C PRO A 26 -7.30 -27.58 -5.14
N PHE A 27 -7.74 -27.28 -6.35
CA PHE A 27 -8.91 -26.43 -6.56
C PHE A 27 -10.24 -27.14 -6.29
N PRO A 28 -10.50 -28.36 -6.82
CA PRO A 28 -11.67 -29.15 -6.44
C PRO A 28 -11.67 -29.52 -4.96
N ALA A 29 -10.51 -29.81 -4.36
CA ALA A 29 -10.39 -30.08 -2.94
C ALA A 29 -10.77 -28.87 -2.09
N LEU A 30 -10.31 -27.66 -2.44
CA LEU A 30 -10.70 -26.41 -1.81
C LEU A 30 -12.20 -26.12 -1.97
N GLN A 31 -12.76 -26.33 -3.15
CA GLN A 31 -14.18 -26.11 -3.40
C GLN A 31 -15.05 -27.05 -2.55
N SER A 32 -14.68 -28.31 -2.46
CA SER A 32 -15.36 -29.28 -1.61
C SER A 32 -15.29 -28.88 -0.13
N TRP A 33 -14.13 -28.43 0.32
CA TRP A 33 -13.90 -27.95 1.69
C TRP A 33 -14.74 -26.71 2.01
N LEU A 34 -14.81 -25.73 1.12
CA LEU A 34 -15.63 -24.53 1.30
C LEU A 34 -17.13 -24.89 1.37
N THR A 35 -17.57 -25.81 0.55
CA THR A 35 -18.96 -26.32 0.59
C THR A 35 -19.27 -27.02 1.92
N GLU A 36 -18.31 -27.74 2.49
CA GLU A 36 -18.47 -28.40 3.79
C GLU A 36 -18.57 -27.36 4.92
N ILE A 37 -17.74 -26.30 4.87
CA ILE A 37 -17.83 -25.16 5.80
C ILE A 37 -19.22 -24.54 5.75
N GLU A 38 -19.77 -24.28 4.56
CA GLU A 38 -21.11 -23.72 4.38
C GLU A 38 -22.21 -24.59 4.96
N ARG A 39 -22.10 -25.90 4.77
CA ARG A 39 -23.09 -26.88 5.31
C ARG A 39 -23.03 -26.93 6.83
N SER A 40 -21.84 -26.90 7.40
CA SER A 40 -21.61 -27.00 8.85
C SER A 40 -21.99 -25.72 9.59
N ASN A 41 -22.04 -24.57 8.91
CA ASN A 41 -22.30 -23.26 9.50
C ASN A 41 -23.50 -22.58 8.84
N ARG A 42 -24.70 -23.14 9.05
CA ARG A 42 -25.93 -22.58 8.49
C ARG A 42 -26.24 -21.19 9.08
N GLY A 43 -26.56 -20.24 8.20
CA GLY A 43 -26.91 -18.87 8.59
C GLY A 43 -25.71 -17.92 8.78
N GLN A 44 -24.50 -18.39 8.62
CA GLN A 44 -23.29 -17.55 8.67
C GLN A 44 -22.82 -17.15 7.27
N ARG A 45 -22.15 -16.01 7.19
CA ARG A 45 -21.39 -15.55 6.02
C ARG A 45 -19.91 -15.53 6.37
N PHE A 46 -19.08 -15.74 5.38
CA PHE A 46 -17.64 -15.79 5.51
C PHE A 46 -16.99 -14.69 4.67
N LEU A 47 -16.02 -14.01 5.23
CA LEU A 47 -15.16 -13.08 4.52
C LEU A 47 -13.83 -13.78 4.24
N LEU A 48 -13.48 -13.94 2.95
CA LEU A 48 -12.18 -14.42 2.50
C LEU A 48 -11.40 -13.23 1.96
N CYS A 49 -10.34 -12.85 2.68
CA CYS A 49 -9.42 -11.80 2.25
C CYS A 49 -8.25 -12.43 1.51
N LEU A 50 -7.97 -11.93 0.31
CA LEU A 50 -6.83 -12.30 -0.53
C LEU A 50 -5.98 -11.04 -0.71
N ASP A 51 -4.90 -10.98 0.06
CA ASP A 51 -3.92 -9.91 -0.04
C ASP A 51 -2.92 -10.19 -1.15
N GLU A 52 -2.37 -9.14 -1.75
CA GLU A 52 -1.49 -9.22 -2.92
C GLU A 52 -2.08 -10.11 -4.04
N TYR A 53 -3.37 -9.89 -4.38
CA TYR A 53 -4.10 -10.75 -5.30
C TYR A 53 -3.42 -10.84 -6.69
N GLU A 54 -2.67 -9.84 -7.09
CA GLU A 54 -1.89 -9.80 -8.32
C GLU A 54 -0.82 -10.91 -8.39
N ARG A 55 -0.38 -11.47 -7.26
CA ARG A 55 0.56 -12.60 -7.24
C ARG A 55 -0.03 -13.88 -7.81
N LEU A 56 -1.35 -13.97 -7.91
CA LEU A 56 -1.98 -15.07 -8.64
C LEU A 56 -1.61 -15.07 -10.14
N ASP A 57 -1.26 -13.92 -10.70
CA ASP A 57 -0.77 -13.80 -12.07
C ASP A 57 0.56 -14.53 -12.28
N GLU A 58 1.43 -14.50 -11.26
CA GLU A 58 2.68 -15.27 -11.26
C GLU A 58 2.40 -16.77 -11.33
N VAL A 59 1.40 -17.24 -10.56
CA VAL A 59 1.00 -18.65 -10.57
C VAL A 59 0.40 -19.03 -11.92
N VAL A 60 -0.47 -18.19 -12.48
CA VAL A 60 -1.05 -18.42 -13.81
C VAL A 60 0.04 -18.53 -14.88
N LYS A 61 1.02 -17.63 -14.86
CA LYS A 61 2.15 -17.64 -15.81
C LYS A 61 3.06 -18.85 -15.61
N ALA A 62 3.44 -19.16 -14.36
CA ALA A 62 4.32 -20.27 -14.03
C ALA A 62 3.72 -21.65 -14.37
N THR A 63 2.42 -21.80 -14.16
CA THR A 63 1.72 -23.08 -14.43
C THR A 63 1.09 -23.17 -15.82
N ASN A 64 1.09 -22.07 -16.56
CA ASN A 64 0.32 -21.90 -17.80
C ASN A 64 -1.16 -22.35 -17.64
N SER A 65 -1.73 -22.11 -16.48
CA SER A 65 -3.08 -22.56 -16.10
C SER A 65 -3.88 -21.43 -15.46
N ARG A 66 -5.11 -21.25 -15.91
CA ARG A 66 -6.08 -20.32 -15.31
C ARG A 66 -6.92 -20.94 -14.18
N ALA A 67 -6.54 -22.12 -13.69
CA ALA A 67 -7.26 -22.80 -12.62
C ALA A 67 -7.46 -21.94 -11.35
N PRO A 68 -6.48 -21.12 -10.88
CA PRO A 68 -6.68 -20.20 -9.76
C PRO A 68 -7.82 -19.21 -10.01
N LEU A 69 -7.86 -18.61 -11.20
CA LEU A 69 -8.88 -17.62 -11.57
C LEU A 69 -10.26 -18.26 -11.76
N ASN A 70 -10.31 -19.44 -12.36
CA ASN A 70 -11.56 -20.22 -12.48
C ASN A 70 -12.13 -20.56 -11.11
N PHE A 71 -11.28 -20.89 -10.14
CA PHE A 71 -11.70 -21.14 -8.76
C PHE A 71 -12.30 -19.86 -8.12
N ILE A 72 -11.65 -18.71 -8.26
CA ILE A 72 -12.17 -17.43 -7.77
C ILE A 72 -13.51 -17.10 -8.42
N ARG A 73 -13.62 -17.23 -9.73
CA ARG A 73 -14.88 -17.01 -10.46
C ARG A 73 -15.99 -17.92 -9.97
N ASN A 74 -15.68 -19.19 -9.74
CA ASN A 74 -16.65 -20.14 -9.20
C ASN A 74 -17.15 -19.70 -7.81
N LEU A 75 -16.24 -19.25 -6.93
CA LEU A 75 -16.62 -18.71 -5.62
C LEU A 75 -17.56 -17.52 -5.73
N LEU A 76 -17.22 -16.54 -6.58
CA LEU A 76 -18.02 -15.34 -6.78
C LEU A 76 -19.42 -15.67 -7.34
N GLN A 77 -19.54 -16.68 -8.19
CA GLN A 77 -20.80 -17.00 -8.87
C GLN A 77 -21.70 -17.96 -8.09
N HIS A 78 -21.12 -18.91 -7.37
CA HIS A 78 -21.89 -20.04 -6.81
C HIS A 78 -21.89 -20.13 -5.29
N HIS A 79 -21.01 -19.42 -4.60
CA HIS A 79 -20.86 -19.48 -3.14
C HIS A 79 -21.36 -18.22 -2.46
N GLN A 80 -22.68 -18.01 -2.41
CA GLN A 80 -23.31 -16.77 -1.92
C GLN A 80 -23.03 -16.44 -0.44
N LYS A 81 -22.53 -17.40 0.34
CA LYS A 81 -22.14 -17.16 1.74
C LYS A 81 -20.73 -16.58 1.87
N TRP A 82 -19.93 -16.65 0.79
CA TRP A 82 -18.58 -16.14 0.78
C TRP A 82 -18.55 -14.73 0.18
N ILE A 83 -17.96 -13.83 0.93
CA ILE A 83 -17.62 -12.47 0.49
C ILE A 83 -16.12 -12.48 0.23
N LEU A 84 -15.71 -12.08 -0.97
CA LEU A 84 -14.31 -11.99 -1.33
C LEU A 84 -13.86 -10.54 -1.25
N LEU A 85 -12.76 -10.32 -0.53
CA LEU A 85 -12.04 -9.04 -0.48
C LEU A 85 -10.65 -9.26 -1.06
N PHE A 86 -10.35 -8.52 -2.11
CA PHE A 86 -9.03 -8.51 -2.73
C PHE A 86 -8.33 -7.21 -2.35
N SER A 87 -7.10 -7.29 -1.88
CA SER A 87 -6.20 -6.15 -1.70
C SER A 87 -4.93 -6.38 -2.50
N GLY A 88 -4.35 -5.29 -3.00
CA GLY A 88 -3.15 -5.34 -3.81
C GLY A 88 -2.70 -3.96 -4.26
N SER A 89 -1.51 -3.90 -4.82
CA SER A 89 -0.86 -2.68 -5.26
C SER A 89 -1.16 -2.30 -6.70
N ARG A 90 -1.75 -3.21 -7.50
CA ARG A 90 -2.06 -2.99 -8.91
C ARG A 90 -3.56 -2.85 -9.14
N GLU A 91 -3.93 -1.94 -10.01
CA GLU A 91 -5.30 -1.87 -10.53
C GLU A 91 -5.54 -3.02 -11.53
N LEU A 92 -6.80 -3.45 -11.67
CA LEU A 92 -7.16 -4.48 -12.66
C LEU A 92 -6.75 -4.10 -14.10
N SER A 93 -6.74 -2.81 -14.41
CA SER A 93 -6.30 -2.27 -15.71
C SER A 93 -4.79 -2.37 -15.95
N GLU A 94 -4.01 -2.71 -14.94
CA GLU A 94 -2.55 -2.91 -15.00
C GLU A 94 -2.16 -4.40 -15.08
N LEU A 95 -3.15 -5.28 -14.95
CA LEU A 95 -3.00 -6.71 -15.11
C LEU A 95 -3.32 -7.13 -16.55
N GLU A 96 -3.10 -8.39 -16.87
CA GLU A 96 -3.44 -8.94 -18.18
C GLU A 96 -4.95 -8.85 -18.45
N ASP A 97 -5.35 -8.61 -19.69
CA ASP A 97 -6.75 -8.33 -20.08
C ASP A 97 -7.74 -9.39 -19.56
N TYR A 98 -7.32 -10.64 -19.45
CA TYR A 98 -8.19 -11.70 -18.96
C TYR A 98 -8.65 -11.54 -17.51
N TRP A 99 -7.96 -10.76 -16.68
CA TRP A 99 -8.40 -10.50 -15.30
C TRP A 99 -9.77 -9.84 -15.22
N SER A 100 -10.05 -8.94 -16.17
CA SER A 100 -11.33 -8.24 -16.24
C SER A 100 -12.50 -9.22 -16.39
N ASP A 101 -12.32 -10.32 -17.12
CA ASP A 101 -13.36 -11.36 -17.31
C ASP A 101 -13.72 -12.09 -16.03
N TYR A 102 -12.75 -12.25 -15.12
CA TYR A 102 -12.95 -12.99 -13.87
C TYR A 102 -13.49 -12.10 -12.74
N LEU A 103 -13.15 -10.82 -12.72
CA LEU A 103 -13.47 -9.89 -11.64
C LEU A 103 -14.50 -8.82 -12.03
N ILE A 104 -15.19 -8.97 -13.17
CA ILE A 104 -16.19 -8.00 -13.70
C ILE A 104 -17.31 -7.68 -12.69
N ASN A 105 -17.63 -8.60 -11.80
CA ASN A 105 -18.68 -8.44 -10.79
C ASN A 105 -18.15 -7.90 -9.45
N THR A 106 -16.89 -7.50 -9.39
CA THR A 106 -16.31 -6.91 -8.18
C THR A 106 -16.42 -5.39 -8.20
N ARG A 107 -16.50 -4.79 -7.01
CA ARG A 107 -16.44 -3.34 -6.85
C ARG A 107 -15.03 -2.95 -6.44
N ALA A 108 -14.36 -2.17 -7.27
CA ALA A 108 -13.08 -1.59 -6.93
C ALA A 108 -13.25 -0.44 -5.93
N LEU A 109 -12.45 -0.47 -4.87
CA LEU A 109 -12.28 0.63 -3.92
C LEU A 109 -10.82 1.05 -4.01
N ARG A 110 -10.59 2.29 -4.41
CA ARG A 110 -9.25 2.84 -4.46
C ARG A 110 -8.91 3.45 -3.11
N MET A 111 -7.83 2.96 -2.51
CA MET A 111 -7.23 3.58 -1.34
C MET A 111 -6.28 4.68 -1.83
N THR A 112 -6.41 5.85 -1.25
CA THR A 112 -5.58 7.02 -1.54
C THR A 112 -4.91 7.53 -0.27
N TYR A 113 -4.25 8.67 -0.34
CA TYR A 113 -3.62 9.31 0.81
C TYR A 113 -4.68 9.73 1.85
N LEU A 114 -4.25 9.93 3.08
CA LEU A 114 -5.10 10.42 4.16
C LEU A 114 -5.63 11.82 3.83
N GLN A 115 -6.81 12.13 4.35
CA GLN A 115 -7.24 13.52 4.42
C GLN A 115 -6.33 14.28 5.38
N GLU A 116 -6.17 15.58 5.19
CA GLU A 116 -5.27 16.39 6.03
C GLU A 116 -5.61 16.29 7.53
N SER A 117 -6.89 16.23 7.87
CA SER A 117 -7.35 16.06 9.26
C SER A 117 -6.93 14.70 9.84
N GLU A 118 -6.99 13.64 9.04
CA GLU A 118 -6.57 12.28 9.44
C GLU A 118 -5.05 12.20 9.59
N ALA A 119 -4.30 12.84 8.69
CA ALA A 119 -2.85 12.92 8.79
C ALA A 119 -2.40 13.70 10.03
N ARG A 120 -3.08 14.83 10.34
CA ARG A 120 -2.82 15.60 11.57
C ARG A 120 -3.10 14.77 12.82
N ASP A 121 -4.17 14.00 12.82
CA ASP A 121 -4.50 13.09 13.94
C ASP A 121 -3.46 11.99 14.08
N LEU A 122 -3.05 11.35 12.98
CA LEU A 122 -1.99 10.35 12.97
C LEU A 122 -0.66 10.89 13.52
N ILE A 123 -0.29 12.13 13.21
CA ILE A 123 0.92 12.80 13.73
C ILE A 123 0.79 13.09 15.23
N SER A 124 -0.35 13.67 15.63
CA SER A 124 -0.51 14.21 16.99
C SER A 124 -1.02 13.20 18.01
N ASN A 125 -1.71 12.14 17.56
CA ASN A 125 -2.35 11.12 18.38
C ASN A 125 -2.14 9.71 17.83
N PRO A 126 -0.90 9.26 17.54
CA PRO A 126 -0.64 7.97 16.90
C PRO A 126 -1.08 6.78 17.75
N VAL A 127 -1.11 6.95 19.06
CA VAL A 127 -1.56 5.96 20.05
C VAL A 127 -2.31 6.65 21.19
N GLU A 128 -3.12 5.88 21.93
CA GLU A 128 -3.82 6.37 23.10
C GLU A 128 -2.87 6.97 24.13
N ASN A 129 -3.20 8.15 24.68
CA ASN A 129 -2.41 8.90 25.66
C ASN A 129 -1.03 9.35 25.15
N PHE A 130 -0.88 9.54 23.84
CA PHE A 130 0.37 10.08 23.30
C PHE A 130 0.55 11.56 23.73
N THR A 131 1.72 11.88 24.28
CA THR A 131 2.08 13.27 24.54
C THR A 131 2.51 13.91 23.24
N ASN A 132 1.76 14.92 22.76
CA ASN A 132 2.11 15.61 21.52
C ASN A 132 3.45 16.34 21.65
N ILE A 133 4.43 15.87 20.91
CA ILE A 133 5.80 16.36 20.86
C ILE A 133 6.05 17.28 19.66
N TYR A 134 5.03 17.61 18.86
CA TYR A 134 5.20 18.40 17.65
C TYR A 134 4.67 19.82 17.83
N GLU A 135 5.43 20.81 17.37
CA GLU A 135 4.91 22.14 17.12
C GLU A 135 3.99 22.14 15.87
N LEU A 136 3.08 23.11 15.80
CA LEU A 136 2.20 23.24 14.64
C LEU A 136 2.98 23.44 13.33
N THR A 137 4.12 24.13 13.40
CA THR A 137 5.04 24.34 12.28
C THR A 137 5.63 23.04 11.76
N ALA A 138 6.02 22.13 12.66
CA ALA A 138 6.48 20.80 12.30
C ALA A 138 5.38 19.96 11.65
N VAL A 139 4.17 19.96 12.23
CA VAL A 139 3.02 19.24 11.65
C VAL A 139 2.72 19.72 10.23
N ASN A 140 2.71 21.03 10.00
CA ASN A 140 2.49 21.60 8.68
C ASN A 140 3.57 21.19 7.69
N GLU A 141 4.82 21.15 8.14
CA GLU A 141 5.95 20.78 7.30
C GLU A 141 5.93 19.28 6.95
N ILE A 142 5.60 18.40 7.90
CA ILE A 142 5.37 16.98 7.64
C ILE A 142 4.30 16.80 6.56
N ILE A 143 3.15 17.47 6.70
CA ILE A 143 2.05 17.40 5.73
C ILE A 143 2.50 17.91 4.36
N ARG A 144 3.22 19.03 4.31
CA ARG A 144 3.75 19.59 3.06
C ARG A 144 4.65 18.60 2.32
N LEU A 145 5.60 17.98 3.03
CA LEU A 145 6.58 17.07 2.45
C LEU A 145 6.01 15.71 2.04
N THR A 146 5.06 15.20 2.82
CA THR A 146 4.49 13.86 2.62
C THR A 146 3.22 13.85 1.81
N ARG A 147 2.55 15.01 1.67
CA ARG A 147 1.20 15.13 1.08
C ARG A 147 0.20 14.12 1.67
N CYS A 148 0.33 13.87 2.98
CA CYS A 148 -0.52 12.94 3.72
C CYS A 148 -0.40 11.47 3.27
N GLN A 149 0.66 11.09 2.58
CA GLN A 149 0.93 9.69 2.27
C GLN A 149 1.25 8.94 3.57
N PRO A 150 0.47 7.91 3.95
CA PRO A 150 0.49 7.35 5.31
C PRO A 150 1.86 6.82 5.76
N PHE A 151 2.54 6.08 4.88
CA PHE A 151 3.87 5.53 5.19
C PHE A 151 4.90 6.64 5.39
N LEU A 152 4.90 7.67 4.52
CA LEU A 152 5.85 8.78 4.62
C LEU A 152 5.59 9.64 5.86
N VAL A 153 4.31 9.85 6.23
CA VAL A 153 3.96 10.53 7.49
C VAL A 153 4.56 9.78 8.68
N GLN A 154 4.35 8.47 8.75
CA GLN A 154 4.87 7.65 9.84
C GLN A 154 6.40 7.60 9.85
N LEU A 155 7.03 7.50 8.67
CA LEU A 155 8.50 7.48 8.55
C LEU A 155 9.12 8.79 9.05
N VAL A 156 8.60 9.94 8.61
CA VAL A 156 9.08 11.25 9.07
C VAL A 156 8.88 11.40 10.58
N CYS A 157 7.71 11.01 11.10
CA CYS A 157 7.45 11.06 12.55
C CYS A 157 8.40 10.15 13.34
N TYR A 158 8.70 8.95 12.83
CA TYR A 158 9.64 8.02 13.45
C TYR A 158 11.04 8.64 13.55
N GLU A 159 11.57 9.19 12.46
CA GLU A 159 12.90 9.80 12.44
C GLU A 159 12.98 11.05 13.33
N LEU A 160 11.89 11.83 13.41
CA LEU A 160 11.82 12.97 14.36
C LEU A 160 11.88 12.49 15.81
N VAL A 161 11.18 11.42 16.16
CA VAL A 161 11.23 10.85 17.51
C VAL A 161 12.65 10.36 17.84
N GLU A 162 13.33 9.72 16.89
CA GLU A 162 14.71 9.29 17.08
C GLU A 162 15.68 10.46 17.25
N LEU A 163 15.52 11.53 16.45
CA LEU A 163 16.30 12.77 16.60
C LEU A 163 16.12 13.37 18.01
N LEU A 164 14.86 13.59 18.44
CA LEU A 164 14.56 14.18 19.74
C LEU A 164 15.04 13.32 20.89
N ASN A 165 14.90 12.00 20.81
CA ASN A 165 15.43 11.05 21.80
C ASN A 165 16.97 11.12 21.88
N GLY A 166 17.63 11.30 20.74
CA GLY A 166 19.07 11.53 20.68
C GLY A 166 19.50 12.80 21.39
N ASP A 167 18.76 13.88 21.20
CA ASP A 167 19.03 15.18 21.83
C ASP A 167 18.78 15.16 23.35
N ILE A 168 17.71 14.53 23.80
CA ILE A 168 17.42 14.35 25.24
C ILE A 168 18.56 13.58 25.92
N ARG A 169 19.05 12.50 25.30
CA ARG A 169 20.15 11.68 25.84
C ARG A 169 21.46 12.47 25.90
N ARG A 170 21.76 13.27 24.89
CA ARG A 170 22.99 14.08 24.80
C ARG A 170 23.01 15.24 25.77
N ASN A 171 21.88 15.94 25.90
CA ASN A 171 21.81 17.21 26.61
C ASN A 171 21.26 17.09 28.04
N GLN A 172 20.97 15.87 28.55
CA GLN A 172 20.29 15.62 29.83
C GLN A 172 19.01 16.48 29.99
N GLY A 173 18.35 16.78 28.84
CA GLY A 173 17.18 17.62 28.77
C GLY A 173 15.93 16.97 29.38
N ASN A 174 14.99 17.79 29.81
CA ASN A 174 13.68 17.31 30.23
C ASN A 174 12.84 16.98 28.99
N ALA A 175 12.42 15.71 28.87
CA ALA A 175 11.61 15.21 27.76
C ALA A 175 10.31 16.02 27.56
N ASP A 176 9.76 16.60 28.64
CA ASP A 176 8.50 17.37 28.62
C ASP A 176 8.62 18.73 27.90
N THR A 177 9.85 19.21 27.68
CA THR A 177 10.08 20.55 27.09
C THR A 177 10.57 20.51 25.66
N VAL A 178 10.97 19.33 25.15
CA VAL A 178 11.50 19.17 23.78
C VAL A 178 10.37 18.94 22.82
N LYS A 179 10.25 19.81 21.80
CA LYS A 179 9.29 19.66 20.72
C LYS A 179 9.97 19.73 19.36
N ALA A 180 9.47 18.92 18.43
CA ALA A 180 9.87 18.97 17.03
C ALA A 180 9.42 20.27 16.39
N THR A 181 10.33 20.94 15.71
CA THR A 181 10.11 22.17 14.92
C THR A 181 10.13 21.87 13.42
N ALA A 182 9.71 22.80 12.57
CA ALA A 182 9.87 22.69 11.13
C ALA A 182 11.35 22.50 10.71
N GLN A 183 12.29 23.11 11.43
CA GLN A 183 13.72 22.95 11.17
C GLN A 183 14.19 21.52 11.41
N ASN A 184 13.70 20.86 12.48
CA ASN A 184 14.02 19.46 12.72
C ASN A 184 13.48 18.55 11.61
N VAL A 185 12.30 18.87 11.04
CA VAL A 185 11.74 18.13 9.90
C VAL A 185 12.66 18.22 8.68
N GLU A 186 13.17 19.42 8.37
CA GLU A 186 14.11 19.59 7.25
C GLU A 186 15.47 18.90 7.52
N GLU A 187 15.95 18.92 8.76
CA GLU A 187 17.21 18.30 9.17
C GLU A 187 17.22 16.78 8.95
N ILE A 188 16.09 16.11 9.17
CA ILE A 188 16.01 14.64 9.05
C ILE A 188 15.75 14.14 7.64
N ILE A 189 15.52 15.01 6.64
CA ILE A 189 15.20 14.57 5.27
C ILE A 189 16.22 13.57 4.72
N PRO A 190 17.54 13.80 4.82
CA PRO A 190 18.50 12.80 4.34
C PRO A 190 18.32 11.43 4.99
N GLN A 191 18.07 11.40 6.30
CA GLN A 191 17.85 10.17 7.05
C GLN A 191 16.55 9.48 6.63
N VAL A 192 15.47 10.25 6.41
CA VAL A 192 14.19 9.73 5.89
C VAL A 192 14.37 9.06 4.52
N LEU A 193 15.16 9.67 3.62
CA LEU A 193 15.43 9.09 2.31
C LEU A 193 16.27 7.81 2.40
N GLU A 194 17.24 7.76 3.32
CA GLU A 194 18.07 6.58 3.57
C GLU A 194 17.25 5.42 4.16
N VAL A 195 16.54 5.67 5.25
CA VAL A 195 15.72 4.62 5.93
C VAL A 195 14.56 4.18 5.04
N GLY A 196 13.93 5.11 4.33
CA GLY A 196 12.84 4.86 3.39
C GLY A 196 13.27 4.32 2.02
N VAL A 197 14.57 4.06 1.78
CA VAL A 197 15.13 3.73 0.47
C VAL A 197 14.41 2.57 -0.22
N GLN A 198 13.96 1.57 0.52
CA GLN A 198 13.25 0.43 -0.06
C GLN A 198 11.92 0.86 -0.69
N TYR A 199 11.13 1.68 0.01
CA TYR A 199 9.87 2.24 -0.49
C TYR A 199 10.08 3.06 -1.76
N PHE A 200 11.03 4.00 -1.74
CA PHE A 200 11.31 4.85 -2.89
C PHE A 200 11.85 4.08 -4.08
N ARG A 201 12.70 3.08 -3.83
CA ARG A 201 13.26 2.21 -4.87
C ARG A 201 12.17 1.34 -5.51
N GLU A 202 11.24 0.80 -4.73
CA GLU A 202 10.11 0.04 -5.26
C GLU A 202 9.18 0.93 -6.09
N LEU A 203 8.88 2.13 -5.60
CA LEU A 203 8.13 3.12 -6.35
C LEU A 203 8.80 3.40 -7.71
N TRP A 204 10.09 3.72 -7.71
CA TRP A 204 10.85 4.02 -8.92
C TRP A 204 10.91 2.83 -9.89
N ARG A 205 11.10 1.62 -9.39
CA ARG A 205 11.13 0.38 -10.19
C ARG A 205 9.77 0.03 -10.79
N SER A 206 8.68 0.40 -10.14
CA SER A 206 7.32 0.16 -10.63
C SER A 206 6.95 1.03 -11.86
N LEU A 207 7.76 2.05 -12.16
CA LEU A 207 7.57 2.98 -13.25
C LEU A 207 8.18 2.43 -14.54
N ALA A 208 7.46 2.61 -15.65
CA ALA A 208 8.01 2.34 -16.98
C ALA A 208 9.09 3.38 -17.33
N GLU A 209 9.94 3.07 -18.30
CA GLU A 209 11.00 4.00 -18.71
C GLU A 209 10.45 5.33 -19.24
N SER A 210 9.32 5.31 -19.93
CA SER A 210 8.63 6.54 -20.38
C SER A 210 8.19 7.42 -19.20
N ASP A 211 7.75 6.78 -18.10
CA ASP A 211 7.34 7.48 -16.88
C ASP A 211 8.54 8.17 -16.22
N ARG A 212 9.65 7.42 -16.07
CA ARG A 212 10.90 7.94 -15.49
C ARG A 212 11.48 9.08 -16.33
N ASN A 213 11.46 8.95 -17.64
CA ASN A 213 11.96 9.98 -18.57
C ASN A 213 11.18 11.29 -18.42
N LEU A 214 9.86 11.23 -18.25
CA LEU A 214 9.08 12.42 -17.97
C LEU A 214 9.46 13.05 -16.64
N LEU A 215 9.60 12.23 -15.57
CA LEU A 215 9.97 12.72 -14.23
C LEU A 215 11.38 13.36 -14.22
N ARG A 216 12.35 12.78 -14.95
CA ARG A 216 13.69 13.38 -15.13
C ARG A 216 13.62 14.76 -15.78
N ARG A 217 12.84 14.89 -16.86
CA ARG A 217 12.66 16.18 -17.54
C ARG A 217 11.99 17.23 -16.66
N LEU A 218 10.99 16.83 -15.86
CA LEU A 218 10.36 17.74 -14.90
C LEU A 218 11.35 18.29 -13.86
N ILE A 219 12.26 17.45 -13.34
CA ILE A 219 13.32 17.89 -12.42
C ILE A 219 14.27 18.87 -13.13
N GLN A 220 14.54 18.69 -14.41
CA GLN A 220 15.36 19.60 -15.20
C GLN A 220 14.63 20.91 -15.57
N GLY A 221 13.40 21.08 -15.11
CA GLY A 221 12.58 22.28 -15.36
C GLY A 221 11.84 22.28 -16.70
N GLU A 222 11.78 21.15 -17.41
CA GLU A 222 11.00 21.03 -18.63
C GLU A 222 9.51 20.83 -18.29
N THR A 223 8.64 21.28 -19.16
CA THR A 223 7.19 21.06 -19.06
C THR A 223 6.74 19.88 -19.91
N PRO A 224 5.68 19.14 -19.52
CA PRO A 224 5.13 18.06 -20.32
C PRO A 224 4.66 18.56 -21.69
N THR A 225 4.91 17.77 -22.72
CA THR A 225 4.49 18.03 -24.10
C THR A 225 3.14 17.34 -24.39
N PRO A 226 2.45 17.69 -25.49
CA PRO A 226 1.24 16.96 -25.90
C PRO A 226 1.43 15.46 -26.10
N GLN A 227 2.66 15.02 -26.40
CA GLN A 227 3.00 13.60 -26.57
C GLN A 227 3.03 12.86 -25.23
N ASP A 228 3.31 13.55 -24.14
CA ASP A 228 3.36 13.00 -22.79
C ASP A 228 1.99 12.77 -22.15
N LYS A 229 0.90 13.17 -22.80
CA LYS A 229 -0.47 13.17 -22.25
C LYS A 229 -0.88 11.83 -21.63
N GLY A 230 -0.49 10.71 -22.24
CA GLY A 230 -0.78 9.36 -21.73
C GLY A 230 -0.01 9.06 -20.44
N VAL A 231 1.28 9.41 -20.42
CA VAL A 231 2.17 9.24 -19.27
C VAL A 231 1.73 10.13 -18.11
N VAL A 232 1.44 11.40 -18.39
CA VAL A 232 0.92 12.35 -17.38
C VAL A 232 -0.33 11.79 -16.70
N ARG A 233 -1.35 11.38 -17.49
CA ARG A 233 -2.60 10.81 -16.93
C ARG A 233 -2.34 9.61 -16.02
N LYS A 234 -1.41 8.73 -16.42
CA LYS A 234 -1.03 7.57 -15.63
C LYS A 234 -0.37 7.98 -14.32
N LEU A 235 0.58 8.93 -14.34
CA LEU A 235 1.32 9.40 -13.17
C LEU A 235 0.43 10.21 -12.22
N VAL A 236 -0.50 11.01 -12.74
CA VAL A 236 -1.54 11.69 -11.93
C VAL A 236 -2.43 10.66 -11.24
N ARG A 237 -2.88 9.63 -11.96
CA ARG A 237 -3.69 8.56 -11.38
C ARG A 237 -2.93 7.78 -10.30
N LYS A 238 -1.62 7.63 -10.43
CA LYS A 238 -0.74 7.03 -9.41
C LYS A 238 -0.35 7.98 -8.28
N GLU A 239 -0.88 9.20 -8.27
CA GLU A 239 -0.56 10.24 -7.27
C GLU A 239 0.94 10.59 -7.18
N ILE A 240 1.67 10.40 -8.29
CA ILE A 240 3.08 10.79 -8.42
C ILE A 240 3.19 12.23 -8.90
N LEU A 241 2.31 12.64 -9.83
CA LEU A 241 2.18 14.03 -10.27
C LEU A 241 0.93 14.68 -9.69
N THR A 242 0.97 16.00 -9.58
CA THR A 242 -0.19 16.85 -9.26
C THR A 242 -1.30 16.69 -10.29
N VAL A 243 -2.50 17.16 -9.99
CA VAL A 243 -3.65 17.10 -10.92
C VAL A 243 -3.37 17.84 -12.21
N GLU A 244 -2.59 18.91 -12.15
CA GLU A 244 -2.11 19.68 -13.29
C GLU A 244 -1.11 18.89 -14.15
N GLY A 245 -0.42 17.93 -13.55
CA GLY A 245 0.51 17.03 -14.22
C GLY A 245 1.88 17.62 -14.53
N ASP A 246 2.20 18.77 -13.97
CA ASP A 246 3.42 19.56 -14.20
C ASP A 246 4.43 19.55 -13.04
N ALA A 247 4.07 18.96 -11.92
CA ALA A 247 4.91 18.87 -10.73
C ALA A 247 4.70 17.54 -9.98
N PHE A 248 5.66 17.17 -9.15
CA PHE A 248 5.52 16.04 -8.25
C PHE A 248 4.44 16.30 -7.19
N GLN A 249 3.58 15.30 -6.97
CA GLN A 249 2.57 15.36 -5.91
C GLN A 249 3.21 15.36 -4.53
N VAL A 250 4.23 14.53 -4.31
CA VAL A 250 4.89 14.34 -3.03
C VAL A 250 6.32 14.88 -3.08
N PRO A 251 6.63 15.98 -2.37
CA PRO A 251 7.98 16.56 -2.36
C PRO A 251 9.10 15.61 -1.93
N LEU A 252 8.85 14.68 -0.99
CA LEU A 252 9.85 13.67 -0.61
C LEU A 252 10.17 12.72 -1.76
N VAL A 253 9.19 12.37 -2.60
CA VAL A 253 9.43 11.55 -3.80
C VAL A 253 10.28 12.32 -4.81
N GLN A 254 10.02 13.61 -4.99
CA GLN A 254 10.85 14.47 -5.84
C GLN A 254 12.30 14.48 -5.36
N LYS A 255 12.53 14.76 -4.06
CA LYS A 255 13.88 14.78 -3.47
C LYS A 255 14.64 13.46 -3.65
N TYR A 256 13.93 12.32 -3.54
CA TYR A 256 14.54 11.02 -3.83
C TYR A 256 14.96 10.88 -5.29
N VAL A 257 14.13 11.31 -6.23
CA VAL A 257 14.45 11.23 -7.67
C VAL A 257 15.60 12.18 -8.02
N GLU A 258 15.64 13.38 -7.41
CA GLU A 258 16.78 14.31 -7.54
C GLU A 258 18.09 13.64 -7.09
N GLN A 259 18.09 12.98 -5.93
CA GLN A 259 19.26 12.24 -5.43
C GLN A 259 19.70 11.11 -6.38
N VAL A 260 18.76 10.31 -6.91
CA VAL A 260 19.07 9.24 -7.87
C VAL A 260 19.74 9.79 -9.13
N LEU A 261 19.29 10.97 -9.60
CA LEU A 261 19.88 11.60 -10.80
C LEU A 261 21.26 12.20 -10.56
N GLU A 262 21.59 12.57 -9.32
CA GLU A 262 22.93 13.02 -8.96
C GLU A 262 23.94 11.86 -8.86
N GLU A 263 23.44 10.62 -8.65
CA GLU A 263 24.24 9.40 -8.53
C GLU A 263 24.44 8.67 -9.88
N GLU A 264 23.60 8.94 -10.91
CA GLU A 264 23.71 8.40 -12.29
C GLU A 264 24.76 9.19 -13.12
#